data_99be25c1f34687f42401a5d3d791d622
#
_entry.id   99be25c1f34687f42401a5d3d791d622
#
_cell.length_a   1.000
_cell.length_b   1.000
_cell.length_c   1.000
_cell.angle_alpha   90.00
_cell.angle_beta   90.00
_cell.angle_gamma   90.00
#
_symmetry.space_group_name_H-M   'P 1'
#
loop_
_entity.id
_entity.type
_entity.pdbx_description
1 polymer ?
#
loop_
_entity_poly.entity_id
_entity_poly.type
_entity_poly.pdbx_seq_one_letter_code
_entity_poly.pdbx_strand_id
1 'polypeptide(L)'
;PENIAEVASTGGIHADGDISGYAEIVSAGHDIYEALDGAELIYVVGPAYSTTPFGEAVAGKLSPGQTVIVSPSSCGGALAFKRAAGLAVEDNSVAVAETSTLHYAVRLTEPGRVRVFLKLKAGNLLAAIPGNETVSILEMISDVYGSMEPAKSVLQTSLQNANPIIHPAVTLANAARIEGTGGNFLFYEEGVTDSTGRLIEALDKERIAIGERLGIEILPDPVMGMRQGYMLADNYGSAYREAPGFKGIGAQPQLDHRYLNEDVGYGLVFMTQLGRQIGVETPNMDAMIRLTSVLMSHDYAGQALRTPESLGIGSLSAEELARL
;
A
#
# COMPACT_ATOMS: atom_id res chain seq x y z
N PRO A 1 12.53 18.31 0.13
CA PRO A 1 13.00 19.59 -0.46
C PRO A 1 14.11 19.39 -1.49
N GLU A 2 15.23 18.73 -1.15
CA GLU A 2 16.40 18.56 -2.03
C GLU A 2 16.08 17.81 -3.32
N ASN A 3 15.31 16.71 -3.23
CA ASN A 3 14.94 15.91 -4.40
C ASN A 3 14.12 16.71 -5.41
N ILE A 4 13.17 17.53 -4.96
CA ILE A 4 12.36 18.37 -5.83
C ILE A 4 13.19 19.49 -6.45
N ALA A 5 14.10 20.11 -5.68
CA ALA A 5 14.99 21.14 -6.19
C ALA A 5 15.87 20.63 -7.33
N GLU A 6 16.42 19.41 -7.19
CA GLU A 6 17.23 18.80 -8.25
C GLU A 6 16.38 18.49 -9.49
N VAL A 7 15.20 17.89 -9.32
CA VAL A 7 14.29 17.60 -10.43
C VAL A 7 13.88 18.89 -11.15
N ALA A 8 13.56 19.95 -10.41
CA ALA A 8 13.24 21.26 -11.01
C ALA A 8 14.42 21.86 -11.78
N SER A 9 15.66 21.70 -11.27
CA SER A 9 16.86 22.26 -11.90
C SER A 9 17.30 21.49 -13.15
N THR A 10 17.15 20.15 -13.13
CA THR A 10 17.52 19.26 -14.23
C THR A 10 16.40 19.06 -15.26
N GLY A 11 15.15 19.44 -14.92
CA GLY A 11 13.98 19.27 -15.77
C GLY A 11 13.49 17.83 -15.89
N GLY A 12 13.94 16.91 -15.02
CA GLY A 12 13.47 15.53 -15.11
C GLY A 12 14.10 14.55 -14.12
N ILE A 13 13.82 13.27 -14.35
CA ILE A 13 14.28 12.15 -13.52
C ILE A 13 15.03 11.13 -14.38
N HIS A 14 16.22 10.72 -13.92
CA HIS A 14 16.94 9.57 -14.48
C HIS A 14 16.54 8.28 -13.79
N ALA A 15 16.27 7.25 -14.58
CA ALA A 15 16.01 5.89 -14.09
C ALA A 15 17.06 4.93 -14.61
N ASP A 16 17.44 3.93 -13.78
CA ASP A 16 18.21 2.75 -14.16
C ASP A 16 17.58 1.46 -13.63
N GLY A 17 17.99 0.31 -14.17
CA GLY A 17 17.49 -1.02 -13.80
C GLY A 17 16.52 -1.58 -14.82
N ASP A 18 15.40 -2.16 -14.36
CA ASP A 18 14.36 -2.76 -15.23
C ASP A 18 13.74 -1.74 -16.20
N ILE A 19 13.73 -0.48 -15.79
CA ILE A 19 13.43 0.67 -16.65
C ILE A 19 14.63 1.58 -16.59
N SER A 20 15.11 2.02 -17.75
CA SER A 20 16.23 2.94 -17.85
C SER A 20 15.93 4.06 -18.83
N GLY A 21 16.41 5.25 -18.54
CA GLY A 21 16.23 6.42 -19.35
C GLY A 21 16.10 7.71 -18.58
N TYR A 22 15.70 8.75 -19.28
CA TYR A 22 15.40 10.06 -18.72
C TYR A 22 13.96 10.44 -19.00
N ALA A 23 13.22 10.83 -17.97
CA ALA A 23 11.86 11.33 -18.07
C ALA A 23 11.87 12.85 -17.87
N GLU A 24 11.51 13.59 -18.91
CA GLU A 24 11.25 15.02 -18.82
C GLU A 24 10.03 15.29 -17.93
N ILE A 25 10.13 16.34 -17.11
CA ILE A 25 9.06 16.81 -16.22
C ILE A 25 8.77 18.27 -16.54
N VAL A 26 7.51 18.60 -16.78
CA VAL A 26 7.06 19.94 -17.15
C VAL A 26 7.31 20.94 -16.03
N SER A 27 6.96 20.58 -14.79
CA SER A 27 7.24 21.38 -13.60
C SER A 27 7.45 20.49 -12.37
N ALA A 28 8.22 21.00 -11.39
CA ALA A 28 8.39 20.38 -10.09
C ALA A 28 8.45 21.47 -9.02
N GLY A 29 7.55 21.43 -8.04
CA GLY A 29 7.41 22.48 -7.04
C GLY A 29 6.68 22.04 -5.80
N HIS A 30 6.31 23.00 -4.97
CA HIS A 30 5.57 22.82 -3.72
C HIS A 30 4.19 23.50 -3.75
N ASP A 31 3.81 24.13 -4.86
CA ASP A 31 2.52 24.79 -4.99
C ASP A 31 1.46 23.80 -5.49
N ILE A 32 0.48 23.50 -4.64
CA ILE A 32 -0.61 22.58 -4.96
C ILE A 32 -1.55 23.17 -6.05
N TYR A 33 -1.70 24.47 -6.13
CA TYR A 33 -2.53 25.11 -7.15
C TYR A 33 -1.90 24.95 -8.54
N GLU A 34 -0.59 25.16 -8.64
CA GLU A 34 0.15 24.92 -9.88
C GLU A 34 0.07 23.45 -10.31
N ALA A 35 0.19 22.52 -9.34
CA ALA A 35 0.13 21.10 -9.64
C ALA A 35 -1.26 20.61 -10.08
N LEU A 36 -2.34 21.28 -9.66
CA LEU A 36 -3.72 20.91 -10.02
C LEU A 36 -4.25 21.64 -11.27
N ASP A 37 -3.59 22.72 -11.70
CA ASP A 37 -4.06 23.50 -12.84
C ASP A 37 -4.00 22.70 -14.14
N GLY A 38 -5.18 22.48 -14.75
CA GLY A 38 -5.32 21.68 -15.97
C GLY A 38 -5.07 20.18 -15.81
N ALA A 39 -4.81 19.68 -14.59
CA ALA A 39 -4.61 18.27 -14.36
C ALA A 39 -5.95 17.49 -14.45
N GLU A 40 -6.03 16.53 -15.34
CA GLU A 40 -7.17 15.60 -15.46
C GLU A 40 -6.97 14.35 -14.58
N LEU A 41 -5.71 13.92 -14.43
CA LEU A 41 -5.31 12.77 -13.66
C LEU A 41 -4.27 13.16 -12.59
N ILE A 42 -4.53 12.81 -11.34
CA ILE A 42 -3.72 13.16 -10.18
C ILE A 42 -3.26 11.87 -9.50
N TYR A 43 -1.95 11.62 -9.45
CA TYR A 43 -1.38 10.51 -8.69
C TYR A 43 -0.93 10.97 -7.30
N VAL A 44 -1.51 10.36 -6.27
CA VAL A 44 -1.13 10.55 -4.86
C VAL A 44 -0.24 9.38 -4.47
N VAL A 45 1.07 9.60 -4.43
CA VAL A 45 2.06 8.55 -4.16
C VAL A 45 2.76 8.83 -2.84
N GLY A 46 2.60 7.90 -1.90
CA GLY A 46 3.23 8.03 -0.59
C GLY A 46 2.82 6.92 0.38
N PRO A 47 3.43 6.88 1.56
CA PRO A 47 3.03 5.93 2.61
C PRO A 47 1.64 6.26 3.18
N ALA A 48 1.03 5.31 3.89
CA ALA A 48 -0.33 5.43 4.43
C ALA A 48 -0.58 6.73 5.21
N TYR A 49 0.39 7.15 6.01
CA TYR A 49 0.29 8.37 6.83
C TYR A 49 0.30 9.68 6.03
N SER A 50 0.69 9.64 4.76
CA SER A 50 0.65 10.82 3.88
C SER A 50 -0.69 11.01 3.17
N THR A 51 -1.56 10.00 3.13
CA THR A 51 -2.83 10.05 2.39
C THR A 51 -3.75 11.15 2.90
N THR A 52 -3.93 11.27 4.22
CA THR A 52 -4.76 12.31 4.85
C THR A 52 -4.19 13.71 4.60
N PRO A 53 -2.90 14.00 4.86
CA PRO A 53 -2.30 15.29 4.50
C PRO A 53 -2.46 15.66 3.01
N PHE A 54 -2.34 14.71 2.09
CA PHE A 54 -2.60 14.98 0.67
C PHE A 54 -4.05 15.34 0.41
N GLY A 55 -5.02 14.60 0.99
CA GLY A 55 -6.44 14.93 0.89
C GLY A 55 -6.76 16.32 1.43
N GLU A 56 -6.24 16.66 2.61
CA GLU A 56 -6.41 17.99 3.21
C GLU A 56 -5.81 19.11 2.33
N ALA A 57 -4.65 18.87 1.72
CA ALA A 57 -4.01 19.84 0.85
C ALA A 57 -4.84 20.18 -0.40
N VAL A 58 -5.64 19.25 -0.91
CA VAL A 58 -6.49 19.44 -2.09
C VAL A 58 -7.95 19.75 -1.73
N ALA A 59 -8.31 19.82 -0.46
CA ALA A 59 -9.68 20.07 -0.02
C ALA A 59 -10.23 21.37 -0.61
N GLY A 60 -11.37 21.30 -1.28
CA GLY A 60 -12.01 22.42 -1.95
C GLY A 60 -11.27 22.97 -3.18
N LYS A 61 -10.24 22.25 -3.69
CA LYS A 61 -9.43 22.65 -4.86
C LYS A 61 -9.61 21.71 -6.05
N LEU A 62 -10.14 20.51 -5.82
CA LEU A 62 -10.45 19.56 -6.89
C LEU A 62 -11.64 20.05 -7.72
N SER A 63 -11.56 19.86 -9.02
CA SER A 63 -12.62 20.20 -9.97
C SER A 63 -13.42 18.97 -10.39
N PRO A 64 -14.72 19.10 -10.65
CA PRO A 64 -15.52 18.00 -11.20
C PRO A 64 -14.90 17.44 -12.47
N GLY A 65 -14.87 16.11 -12.58
CA GLY A 65 -14.29 15.39 -13.71
C GLY A 65 -12.80 15.04 -13.57
N GLN A 66 -12.13 15.56 -12.55
CA GLN A 66 -10.77 15.10 -12.23
C GLN A 66 -10.79 13.69 -11.66
N THR A 67 -9.74 12.92 -11.95
CA THR A 67 -9.50 11.57 -11.42
C THR A 67 -8.30 11.59 -10.51
N VAL A 68 -8.44 11.00 -9.32
CA VAL A 68 -7.34 10.83 -8.35
C VAL A 68 -7.04 9.35 -8.19
N ILE A 69 -5.75 8.96 -8.24
CA ILE A 69 -5.31 7.59 -7.96
C ILE A 69 -4.36 7.61 -6.74
N VAL A 70 -4.78 7.00 -5.66
CA VAL A 70 -3.94 6.77 -4.46
C VAL A 70 -3.11 5.52 -4.65
N SER A 71 -1.78 5.64 -4.71
CA SER A 71 -0.88 4.53 -5.02
C SER A 71 0.31 4.47 -4.05
N PRO A 72 0.42 3.43 -3.23
CA PRO A 72 -0.56 2.37 -2.98
C PRO A 72 -1.68 2.81 -2.01
N SER A 73 -2.75 2.02 -1.96
CA SER A 73 -3.85 2.20 -0.99
C SER A 73 -3.39 2.13 0.47
N SER A 74 -2.52 1.20 0.80
CA SER A 74 -2.12 0.88 2.17
C SER A 74 -3.32 0.72 3.11
N CYS A 75 -4.35 0.00 2.66
CA CYS A 75 -5.63 -0.29 3.32
C CYS A 75 -6.55 0.95 3.47
N GLY A 76 -7.52 1.09 2.57
CA GLY A 76 -8.53 2.15 2.59
C GLY A 76 -8.03 3.55 2.19
N GLY A 77 -7.01 3.60 1.32
CA GLY A 77 -6.41 4.87 0.89
C GLY A 77 -7.38 5.79 0.17
N ALA A 78 -8.19 5.29 -0.78
CA ALA A 78 -9.18 6.09 -1.50
C ALA A 78 -10.24 6.67 -0.56
N LEU A 79 -10.74 5.86 0.40
CA LEU A 79 -11.68 6.31 1.41
C LEU A 79 -11.09 7.40 2.31
N ALA A 80 -9.85 7.19 2.78
CA ALA A 80 -9.14 8.16 3.61
C ALA A 80 -8.91 9.49 2.86
N PHE A 81 -8.51 9.39 1.59
CA PHE A 81 -8.30 10.55 0.74
C PHE A 81 -9.61 11.32 0.51
N LYS A 82 -10.70 10.65 0.08
CA LYS A 82 -12.02 11.29 -0.13
C LYS A 82 -12.44 12.04 1.12
N ARG A 83 -12.38 11.39 2.28
CA ARG A 83 -12.77 12.01 3.53
C ARG A 83 -11.92 13.25 3.87
N ALA A 84 -10.61 13.15 3.73
CA ALA A 84 -9.70 14.27 3.99
C ALA A 84 -9.85 15.42 2.99
N ALA A 85 -10.21 15.12 1.74
CA ALA A 85 -10.52 16.10 0.71
C ALA A 85 -11.91 16.77 0.89
N GLY A 86 -12.69 16.35 1.89
CA GLY A 86 -14.05 16.84 2.12
C GLY A 86 -15.10 16.27 1.17
N LEU A 87 -14.81 15.14 0.53
CA LEU A 87 -15.71 14.43 -0.38
C LEU A 87 -16.42 13.30 0.38
N ALA A 88 -17.74 13.24 0.31
CA ALA A 88 -18.48 12.08 0.80
C ALA A 88 -18.17 10.83 -0.02
N VAL A 89 -18.41 9.64 0.54
CA VAL A 89 -18.19 8.38 -0.20
C VAL A 89 -19.06 8.35 -1.46
N GLU A 90 -20.29 8.87 -1.37
CA GLU A 90 -21.28 8.94 -2.45
C GLU A 90 -21.05 10.11 -3.42
N ASP A 91 -20.12 11.02 -3.11
CA ASP A 91 -19.81 12.14 -4.00
C ASP A 91 -19.05 11.64 -5.24
N ASN A 92 -19.67 11.74 -6.39
CA ASN A 92 -19.15 11.28 -7.67
C ASN A 92 -18.62 12.42 -8.55
N SER A 93 -18.48 13.63 -8.00
CA SER A 93 -17.93 14.78 -8.74
C SER A 93 -16.46 14.58 -9.12
N VAL A 94 -15.70 13.84 -8.30
CA VAL A 94 -14.30 13.43 -8.51
C VAL A 94 -14.21 11.94 -8.30
N ALA A 95 -13.71 11.22 -9.30
CA ALA A 95 -13.43 9.79 -9.17
C ALA A 95 -12.13 9.60 -8.36
N VAL A 96 -12.18 8.78 -7.30
CA VAL A 96 -10.99 8.47 -6.50
C VAL A 96 -10.72 6.98 -6.55
N ALA A 97 -9.65 6.60 -7.21
CA ALA A 97 -9.19 5.21 -7.31
C ALA A 97 -8.03 4.93 -6.37
N GLU A 98 -7.75 3.67 -6.15
CA GLU A 98 -6.57 3.21 -5.43
C GLU A 98 -5.97 1.97 -6.05
N THR A 99 -4.66 1.76 -5.82
CA THR A 99 -3.96 0.57 -6.27
C THR A 99 -3.59 -0.33 -5.10
N SER A 100 -3.59 -1.65 -5.30
CA SER A 100 -3.22 -2.63 -4.26
C SER A 100 -1.75 -2.53 -3.85
N THR A 101 -0.87 -2.13 -4.78
CA THR A 101 0.57 -1.94 -4.56
C THR A 101 1.12 -0.89 -5.52
N LEU A 102 2.40 -0.54 -5.39
CA LEU A 102 3.12 0.27 -6.37
C LEU A 102 3.39 -0.52 -7.66
N HIS A 103 3.48 0.18 -8.79
CA HIS A 103 3.81 -0.44 -10.09
C HIS A 103 5.26 -0.92 -10.19
N TYR A 104 6.13 -0.31 -9.39
CA TYR A 104 7.56 -0.53 -9.42
C TYR A 104 8.12 -0.77 -8.03
N ALA A 105 9.02 -1.74 -7.90
CA ALA A 105 9.96 -1.75 -6.79
C ALA A 105 11.07 -0.77 -7.13
N VAL A 106 11.09 0.38 -6.49
CA VAL A 106 11.98 1.49 -6.83
C VAL A 106 12.64 2.08 -5.58
N ARG A 107 13.88 2.55 -5.73
CA ARG A 107 14.59 3.31 -4.69
C ARG A 107 15.20 4.57 -5.28
N LEU A 108 15.11 5.65 -4.54
CA LEU A 108 15.90 6.85 -4.80
C LEU A 108 17.37 6.53 -4.50
N THR A 109 18.26 6.76 -5.45
CA THR A 109 19.70 6.57 -5.30
C THR A 109 20.41 7.88 -5.01
N GLU A 110 19.99 8.94 -5.69
CA GLU A 110 20.45 10.31 -5.52
C GLU A 110 19.28 11.25 -5.87
N PRO A 111 19.30 12.54 -5.48
CA PRO A 111 18.31 13.51 -5.94
C PRO A 111 18.17 13.48 -7.46
N GLY A 112 16.94 13.37 -7.96
CA GLY A 112 16.65 13.26 -9.40
C GLY A 112 17.02 11.91 -10.05
N ARG A 113 17.47 10.90 -9.28
CA ARG A 113 17.83 9.58 -9.81
C ARG A 113 17.16 8.44 -9.05
N VAL A 114 16.60 7.48 -9.79
CA VAL A 114 15.94 6.30 -9.23
C VAL A 114 16.49 5.02 -9.84
N ARG A 115 16.54 3.96 -9.03
CA ARG A 115 16.78 2.61 -9.52
C ARG A 115 15.49 1.81 -9.44
N VAL A 116 15.06 1.25 -10.57
CA VAL A 116 13.91 0.35 -10.69
C VAL A 116 14.40 -1.08 -10.61
N PHE A 117 14.07 -1.77 -9.51
CA PHE A 117 14.47 -3.16 -9.29
C PHE A 117 13.54 -4.14 -10.00
N LEU A 118 12.26 -3.78 -10.10
CA LEU A 118 11.25 -4.61 -10.73
C LEU A 118 10.10 -3.74 -11.23
N LYS A 119 9.68 -3.95 -12.47
CA LYS A 119 8.38 -3.55 -13.01
C LYS A 119 7.41 -4.72 -12.85
N LEU A 120 6.27 -4.51 -12.20
CA LEU A 120 5.27 -5.56 -12.03
C LEU A 120 4.74 -6.05 -13.39
N LYS A 121 4.66 -7.38 -13.54
CA LYS A 121 4.19 -8.03 -14.77
C LYS A 121 2.67 -8.10 -14.85
N ALA A 122 2.00 -8.25 -13.71
CA ALA A 122 0.55 -8.37 -13.53
C ALA A 122 0.22 -8.21 -12.03
N GLY A 123 -1.03 -8.43 -11.63
CA GLY A 123 -1.42 -8.52 -10.22
C GLY A 123 -1.36 -7.21 -9.44
N ASN A 124 -1.26 -6.06 -10.13
CA ASN A 124 -1.52 -4.79 -9.50
C ASN A 124 -2.98 -4.42 -9.77
N LEU A 125 -3.80 -4.45 -8.73
CA LEU A 125 -5.22 -4.21 -8.82
C LEU A 125 -5.53 -2.74 -8.64
N LEU A 126 -6.53 -2.24 -9.39
CA LEU A 126 -7.11 -0.91 -9.22
C LEU A 126 -8.61 -1.03 -8.96
N ALA A 127 -9.12 -0.25 -8.02
CA ALA A 127 -10.54 0.00 -7.83
C ALA A 127 -10.80 1.49 -7.64
N ALA A 128 -11.98 1.94 -8.04
CA ALA A 128 -12.42 3.33 -7.91
C ALA A 128 -13.65 3.47 -7.01
N ILE A 129 -13.85 4.66 -6.50
CA ILE A 129 -15.08 5.14 -5.90
C ILE A 129 -15.54 6.35 -6.71
N PRO A 130 -16.66 6.26 -7.44
CA PRO A 130 -17.57 5.11 -7.51
C PRO A 130 -16.99 3.94 -8.32
N GLY A 131 -17.41 2.70 -8.00
CA GLY A 131 -16.85 1.46 -8.56
C GLY A 131 -17.01 1.32 -10.08
N ASN A 132 -18.06 1.94 -10.68
CA ASN A 132 -18.27 1.94 -12.13
C ASN A 132 -17.20 2.71 -12.92
N GLU A 133 -16.40 3.57 -12.27
CA GLU A 133 -15.29 4.29 -12.91
C GLU A 133 -14.01 3.46 -13.02
N THR A 134 -13.96 2.27 -12.39
CA THR A 134 -12.75 1.42 -12.40
C THR A 134 -12.25 1.10 -13.81
N VAL A 135 -13.15 0.73 -14.72
CA VAL A 135 -12.78 0.34 -16.09
C VAL A 135 -12.33 1.54 -16.91
N SER A 136 -13.07 2.66 -16.84
CA SER A 136 -12.71 3.89 -17.57
C SER A 136 -11.35 4.46 -17.13
N ILE A 137 -11.05 4.39 -15.82
CA ILE A 137 -9.74 4.80 -15.29
C ILE A 137 -8.62 3.86 -15.78
N LEU A 138 -8.85 2.55 -15.77
CA LEU A 138 -7.88 1.60 -16.32
C LEU A 138 -7.60 1.86 -17.82
N GLU A 139 -8.63 2.14 -18.61
CA GLU A 139 -8.49 2.52 -20.01
C GLU A 139 -7.68 3.82 -20.16
N MET A 140 -7.97 4.84 -19.36
CA MET A 140 -7.25 6.13 -19.35
C MET A 140 -5.74 5.96 -19.11
N ILE A 141 -5.33 5.02 -18.25
CA ILE A 141 -3.92 4.80 -17.89
C ILE A 141 -3.25 3.65 -18.63
N SER A 142 -3.95 2.96 -19.55
CA SER A 142 -3.53 1.71 -20.19
C SER A 142 -2.21 1.84 -20.95
N ASP A 143 -1.96 2.97 -21.59
CA ASP A 143 -0.72 3.22 -22.35
C ASP A 143 0.53 3.25 -21.44
N VAL A 144 0.35 3.61 -20.16
CA VAL A 144 1.46 3.69 -19.18
C VAL A 144 1.50 2.46 -18.29
N TYR A 145 0.34 1.98 -17.86
CA TYR A 145 0.19 0.92 -16.86
C TYR A 145 -0.69 -0.25 -17.36
N GLY A 146 -0.48 -0.70 -18.59
CA GLY A 146 -1.29 -1.73 -19.24
C GLY A 146 -1.31 -3.11 -18.56
N SER A 147 -0.51 -3.33 -17.51
CA SER A 147 -0.52 -4.56 -16.69
C SER A 147 -1.44 -4.48 -15.46
N MET A 148 -2.13 -3.35 -15.24
CA MET A 148 -3.08 -3.23 -14.12
C MET A 148 -4.38 -3.94 -14.43
N GLU A 149 -5.03 -4.39 -13.38
CA GLU A 149 -6.22 -5.21 -13.45
C GLU A 149 -7.35 -4.62 -12.60
N PRO A 150 -8.62 -4.77 -13.02
CA PRO A 150 -9.74 -4.28 -12.23
C PRO A 150 -9.90 -5.11 -10.95
N ALA A 151 -10.06 -4.44 -9.82
CA ALA A 151 -10.56 -5.04 -8.59
C ALA A 151 -12.08 -4.89 -8.51
N LYS A 152 -12.71 -5.76 -7.73
CA LYS A 152 -14.14 -5.75 -7.48
C LYS A 152 -14.56 -4.51 -6.66
N SER A 153 -13.70 -4.07 -5.74
CA SER A 153 -13.93 -2.93 -4.86
C SER A 153 -12.62 -2.44 -4.24
N VAL A 154 -12.64 -1.27 -3.62
CA VAL A 154 -11.50 -0.74 -2.85
C VAL A 154 -11.14 -1.60 -1.63
N LEU A 155 -12.03 -2.45 -1.15
CA LEU A 155 -11.67 -3.44 -0.13
C LEU A 155 -10.83 -4.59 -0.69
N GLN A 156 -11.01 -4.96 -1.97
CA GLN A 156 -10.13 -5.94 -2.61
C GLN A 156 -8.71 -5.39 -2.77
N THR A 157 -8.55 -4.17 -3.26
CA THR A 157 -7.23 -3.53 -3.36
C THR A 157 -6.57 -3.40 -1.99
N SER A 158 -7.33 -2.99 -0.98
CA SER A 158 -6.85 -2.86 0.41
C SER A 158 -6.42 -4.19 1.02
N LEU A 159 -7.24 -5.23 0.88
CA LEU A 159 -6.96 -6.56 1.42
C LEU A 159 -5.89 -7.31 0.61
N GLN A 160 -5.71 -7.04 -0.70
CA GLN A 160 -4.66 -7.68 -1.48
C GLN A 160 -3.26 -7.13 -1.17
N ASN A 161 -3.15 -6.00 -0.46
CA ASN A 161 -1.86 -5.53 0.06
C ASN A 161 -1.37 -6.44 1.18
N ALA A 162 -0.29 -7.16 0.92
CA ALA A 162 0.30 -8.12 1.86
C ALA A 162 1.39 -7.51 2.79
N ASN A 163 1.80 -6.26 2.58
CA ASN A 163 2.81 -5.63 3.44
C ASN A 163 2.48 -5.74 4.94
N PRO A 164 1.22 -5.53 5.38
CA PRO A 164 0.86 -5.63 6.79
C PRO A 164 1.03 -7.03 7.40
N ILE A 165 0.97 -8.08 6.61
CA ILE A 165 1.19 -9.45 7.12
C ILE A 165 2.65 -9.88 7.06
N ILE A 166 3.45 -9.29 6.16
CA ILE A 166 4.85 -9.67 5.94
C ILE A 166 5.78 -8.88 6.87
N HIS A 167 5.77 -7.55 6.74
CA HIS A 167 6.76 -6.70 7.39
C HIS A 167 6.75 -6.80 8.92
N PRO A 168 5.58 -6.75 9.59
CA PRO A 168 5.55 -6.92 11.04
C PRO A 168 5.99 -8.31 11.47
N ALA A 169 5.59 -9.37 10.76
CA ALA A 169 5.98 -10.74 11.08
C ALA A 169 7.50 -10.92 11.04
N VAL A 170 8.15 -10.46 9.96
CA VAL A 170 9.60 -10.53 9.82
C VAL A 170 10.30 -9.64 10.83
N THR A 171 9.81 -8.41 11.05
CA THR A 171 10.40 -7.46 12.00
C THR A 171 10.34 -7.97 13.43
N LEU A 172 9.18 -8.46 13.89
CA LEU A 172 9.04 -8.96 15.27
C LEU A 172 9.84 -10.26 15.49
N ALA A 173 9.86 -11.17 14.51
CA ALA A 173 10.66 -12.39 14.59
C ALA A 173 12.18 -12.10 14.65
N ASN A 174 12.62 -10.92 14.23
CA ASN A 174 14.02 -10.49 14.20
C ASN A 174 14.30 -9.25 15.08
N ALA A 175 13.40 -8.88 16.00
CA ALA A 175 13.53 -7.63 16.77
C ALA A 175 14.87 -7.49 17.48
N ALA A 176 15.29 -8.50 18.24
CA ALA A 176 16.59 -8.50 18.92
C ALA A 176 17.77 -8.46 17.95
N ARG A 177 17.65 -9.07 16.75
CA ARG A 177 18.69 -9.02 15.73
C ARG A 177 18.78 -7.63 15.11
N ILE A 178 17.64 -6.99 14.82
CA ILE A 178 17.60 -5.61 14.32
C ILE A 178 18.31 -4.67 15.30
N GLU A 179 17.91 -4.66 16.57
CA GLU A 179 18.50 -3.79 17.59
C GLU A 179 19.98 -4.09 17.83
N GLY A 180 20.34 -5.38 17.93
CA GLY A 180 21.70 -5.80 18.24
C GLY A 180 22.71 -5.59 17.10
N THR A 181 22.26 -5.56 15.84
CA THR A 181 23.13 -5.39 14.67
C THR A 181 22.95 -4.05 13.95
N GLY A 182 21.99 -3.22 14.38
CA GLY A 182 21.61 -2.03 13.62
C GLY A 182 21.07 -2.37 12.23
N GLY A 183 20.39 -3.54 12.08
CA GLY A 183 19.83 -3.98 10.80
C GLY A 183 20.85 -4.56 9.81
N ASN A 184 22.05 -4.91 10.26
CA ASN A 184 23.09 -5.47 9.38
C ASN A 184 22.82 -6.94 9.00
N PHE A 185 21.74 -7.17 8.25
CA PHE A 185 21.40 -8.45 7.61
C PHE A 185 20.36 -8.22 6.50
N LEU A 186 20.14 -9.24 5.67
CA LEU A 186 19.15 -9.18 4.57
C LEU A 186 17.75 -9.52 5.10
N PHE A 187 16.83 -8.58 4.95
CA PHE A 187 15.50 -8.63 5.59
C PHE A 187 14.71 -9.89 5.21
N TYR A 188 14.65 -10.22 3.93
CA TYR A 188 13.93 -11.40 3.45
C TYR A 188 14.80 -12.64 3.42
N GLU A 189 15.98 -12.56 2.83
CA GLU A 189 16.86 -13.70 2.61
C GLU A 189 17.34 -14.36 3.91
N GLU A 190 17.59 -13.55 4.95
CA GLU A 190 18.06 -14.02 6.26
C GLU A 190 16.99 -13.93 7.35
N GLY A 191 16.04 -13.01 7.23
CA GLY A 191 14.99 -12.76 8.24
C GLY A 191 13.79 -13.70 8.13
N VAL A 192 13.53 -14.29 6.95
CA VAL A 192 12.41 -15.22 6.78
C VAL A 192 12.90 -16.66 6.94
N THR A 193 12.73 -17.21 8.14
CA THR A 193 12.89 -18.64 8.43
C THR A 193 11.60 -19.40 8.17
N ASP A 194 11.61 -20.72 8.24
CA ASP A 194 10.37 -21.51 8.11
C ASP A 194 9.35 -21.19 9.23
N SER A 195 9.84 -20.79 10.42
CA SER A 195 8.95 -20.36 11.51
C SER A 195 8.35 -18.98 11.25
N THR A 196 9.14 -18.05 10.71
CA THR A 196 8.62 -16.74 10.25
C THR A 196 7.62 -16.92 9.11
N GLY A 197 7.90 -17.84 8.19
CA GLY A 197 6.97 -18.18 7.10
C GLY A 197 5.62 -18.71 7.62
N ARG A 198 5.62 -19.60 8.61
CA ARG A 198 4.36 -20.04 9.25
C ARG A 198 3.58 -18.92 9.93
N LEU A 199 4.28 -17.93 10.50
CA LEU A 199 3.62 -16.74 11.06
C LEU A 199 2.97 -15.90 9.98
N ILE A 200 3.67 -15.63 8.88
CA ILE A 200 3.12 -14.90 7.72
C ILE A 200 1.89 -15.66 7.16
N GLU A 201 1.98 -16.97 7.00
CA GLU A 201 0.87 -17.81 6.54
C GLU A 201 -0.36 -17.72 7.45
N ALA A 202 -0.17 -17.70 8.77
CA ALA A 202 -1.27 -17.58 9.73
C ALA A 202 -1.98 -16.23 9.61
N LEU A 203 -1.23 -15.14 9.46
CA LEU A 203 -1.78 -13.80 9.23
C LEU A 203 -2.48 -13.70 7.87
N ASP A 204 -1.91 -14.33 6.83
CA ASP A 204 -2.49 -14.33 5.49
C ASP A 204 -3.82 -15.08 5.42
N LYS A 205 -3.95 -16.18 6.13
CA LYS A 205 -5.23 -16.92 6.26
C LYS A 205 -6.33 -16.05 6.87
N GLU A 206 -6.01 -15.21 7.87
CA GLU A 206 -6.97 -14.28 8.45
C GLU A 206 -7.38 -13.19 7.45
N ARG A 207 -6.41 -12.64 6.70
CA ARG A 207 -6.67 -11.67 5.62
C ARG A 207 -7.58 -12.25 4.54
N ILE A 208 -7.32 -13.47 4.11
CA ILE A 208 -8.13 -14.20 3.11
C ILE A 208 -9.54 -14.44 3.65
N ALA A 209 -9.68 -14.87 4.91
CA ALA A 209 -10.99 -15.10 5.54
C ALA A 209 -11.86 -13.83 5.59
N ILE A 210 -11.27 -12.65 5.79
CA ILE A 210 -11.99 -11.37 5.68
C ILE A 210 -12.53 -11.18 4.25
N GLY A 211 -11.70 -11.44 3.24
CA GLY A 211 -12.11 -11.37 1.83
C GLY A 211 -13.24 -12.35 1.51
N GLU A 212 -13.12 -13.62 1.94
CA GLU A 212 -14.15 -14.64 1.75
C GLU A 212 -15.50 -14.22 2.35
N ARG A 213 -15.49 -13.67 3.57
CA ARG A 213 -16.69 -13.17 4.25
C ARG A 213 -17.37 -12.01 3.51
N LEU A 214 -16.59 -11.20 2.79
CA LEU A 214 -17.08 -10.14 1.90
C LEU A 214 -17.45 -10.64 0.50
N GLY A 215 -17.23 -11.92 0.18
CA GLY A 215 -17.38 -12.45 -1.18
C GLY A 215 -16.39 -11.84 -2.18
N ILE A 216 -15.22 -11.49 -1.70
CA ILE A 216 -14.11 -10.91 -2.48
C ILE A 216 -12.97 -11.93 -2.52
N GLU A 217 -12.49 -12.26 -3.72
CA GLU A 217 -11.34 -13.16 -3.86
C GLU A 217 -10.06 -12.43 -3.46
N ILE A 218 -9.38 -12.96 -2.46
CA ILE A 218 -8.05 -12.51 -2.03
C ILE A 218 -7.07 -13.66 -2.25
N LEU A 219 -6.08 -13.43 -3.11
CA LEU A 219 -5.06 -14.43 -3.39
C LEU A 219 -4.05 -14.50 -2.22
N PRO A 220 -3.56 -15.72 -1.89
CA PRO A 220 -2.42 -15.88 -1.01
C PRO A 220 -1.22 -15.05 -1.48
N ASP A 221 -0.48 -14.45 -0.55
CA ASP A 221 0.60 -13.53 -0.93
C ASP A 221 1.67 -14.18 -1.83
N PRO A 222 2.17 -15.41 -1.59
CA PRO A 222 3.13 -16.03 -2.50
C PRO A 222 2.57 -16.25 -3.91
N VAL A 223 1.28 -16.56 -4.05
CA VAL A 223 0.60 -16.73 -5.35
C VAL A 223 0.54 -15.37 -6.07
N MET A 224 0.15 -14.31 -5.36
CA MET A 224 0.16 -12.96 -5.94
C MET A 224 1.58 -12.51 -6.26
N GLY A 225 2.56 -12.80 -5.41
CA GLY A 225 3.98 -12.50 -5.64
C GLY A 225 4.55 -13.17 -6.90
N MET A 226 4.15 -14.41 -7.20
CA MET A 226 4.49 -15.07 -8.47
C MET A 226 3.87 -14.34 -9.67
N ARG A 227 2.59 -13.97 -9.55
CA ARG A 227 1.88 -13.22 -10.61
C ARG A 227 2.51 -11.87 -10.89
N GLN A 228 2.95 -11.17 -9.86
CA GLN A 228 3.65 -9.89 -9.94
C GLN A 228 5.10 -10.01 -10.46
N GLY A 229 5.69 -11.19 -10.36
CA GLY A 229 7.08 -11.46 -10.75
C GLY A 229 8.09 -11.30 -9.60
N TYR A 230 7.63 -11.10 -8.36
CA TYR A 230 8.48 -11.06 -7.18
C TYR A 230 9.04 -12.43 -6.79
N MET A 231 8.22 -13.49 -6.86
CA MET A 231 8.48 -14.82 -6.34
C MET A 231 8.51 -15.87 -7.42
N LEU A 232 9.14 -17.02 -7.12
CA LEU A 232 9.23 -18.19 -8.02
C LEU A 232 8.48 -19.42 -7.50
N ALA A 233 7.91 -19.36 -6.29
CA ALA A 233 7.21 -20.46 -5.65
C ALA A 233 6.05 -19.91 -4.79
N ASP A 234 5.09 -20.78 -4.45
CA ASP A 234 3.84 -20.45 -3.74
C ASP A 234 3.86 -20.82 -2.24
N ASN A 235 5.04 -20.85 -1.62
CA ASN A 235 5.17 -21.17 -0.21
C ASN A 235 5.63 -19.96 0.62
N TYR A 236 5.32 -19.97 1.93
CA TYR A 236 5.62 -18.85 2.83
C TYR A 236 7.03 -18.89 3.44
N GLY A 237 7.90 -19.79 3.02
CA GLY A 237 9.26 -19.90 3.53
C GLY A 237 10.31 -19.57 2.47
N SER A 238 10.70 -20.57 1.69
CA SER A 238 11.76 -20.41 0.67
C SER A 238 11.37 -19.40 -0.41
N ALA A 239 10.07 -19.23 -0.73
CA ALA A 239 9.64 -18.29 -1.73
C ALA A 239 10.07 -16.85 -1.42
N TYR A 240 10.05 -16.44 -0.14
CA TYR A 240 10.55 -15.11 0.26
C TYR A 240 12.08 -15.02 0.25
N ARG A 241 12.75 -16.07 0.75
CA ARG A 241 14.23 -16.09 0.82
C ARG A 241 14.90 -16.08 -0.56
N GLU A 242 14.27 -16.73 -1.52
CA GLU A 242 14.80 -16.93 -2.87
C GLU A 242 14.16 -15.99 -3.90
N ALA A 243 13.28 -15.08 -3.46
CA ALA A 243 12.55 -14.17 -4.32
C ALA A 243 13.49 -13.20 -5.06
N PRO A 244 13.51 -13.20 -6.40
CA PRO A 244 14.32 -12.25 -7.15
C PRO A 244 13.95 -10.79 -6.84
N GLY A 245 12.67 -10.51 -6.60
CA GLY A 245 12.17 -9.16 -6.29
C GLY A 245 12.56 -8.65 -4.91
N PHE A 246 13.04 -9.51 -4.01
CA PHE A 246 13.46 -9.15 -2.64
C PHE A 246 14.96 -9.24 -2.42
N LYS A 247 15.70 -9.66 -3.42
CA LYS A 247 17.14 -9.88 -3.33
C LYS A 247 17.92 -8.63 -2.93
N GLY A 248 18.77 -8.77 -1.91
CA GLY A 248 19.65 -7.70 -1.45
C GLY A 248 18.96 -6.61 -0.62
N ILE A 249 17.68 -6.77 -0.25
CA ILE A 249 17.00 -5.81 0.61
C ILE A 249 17.49 -5.95 2.05
N GLY A 250 18.23 -4.93 2.54
CA GLY A 250 18.69 -4.83 3.91
C GLY A 250 17.56 -4.62 4.91
N ALA A 251 17.76 -5.08 6.16
CA ALA A 251 16.85 -4.79 7.25
C ALA A 251 16.96 -3.32 7.67
N GLN A 252 15.90 -2.81 8.30
CA GLN A 252 15.89 -1.49 8.90
C GLN A 252 16.83 -1.44 10.13
N PRO A 253 17.44 -0.27 10.43
CA PRO A 253 18.43 -0.17 11.50
C PRO A 253 17.83 -0.17 12.92
N GLN A 254 16.52 0.03 13.04
CA GLN A 254 15.79 0.12 14.32
C GLN A 254 14.34 -0.33 14.14
N LEU A 255 13.64 -0.60 15.25
CA LEU A 255 12.23 -1.00 15.22
C LEU A 255 11.31 0.16 14.85
N ASP A 256 11.65 1.39 15.23
CA ASP A 256 10.90 2.59 14.84
C ASP A 256 11.06 2.84 13.33
N HIS A 257 10.26 2.12 12.59
CA HIS A 257 10.29 2.09 11.13
C HIS A 257 8.88 1.87 10.58
N ARG A 258 8.67 2.27 9.31
CA ARG A 258 7.38 2.10 8.64
C ARG A 258 6.86 0.65 8.63
N TYR A 259 7.72 -0.34 8.66
CA TYR A 259 7.36 -1.76 8.73
C TYR A 259 6.55 -2.14 9.99
N LEU A 260 6.60 -1.32 11.04
CA LEU A 260 5.70 -1.39 12.19
C LEU A 260 4.70 -0.23 12.19
N ASN A 261 5.17 1.01 12.07
CA ASN A 261 4.30 2.18 12.21
C ASN A 261 3.19 2.25 11.15
N GLU A 262 3.51 1.92 9.90
CA GLU A 262 2.54 1.91 8.80
C GLU A 262 1.76 0.58 8.76
N ASP A 263 2.49 -0.54 8.68
CA ASP A 263 1.87 -1.83 8.39
C ASP A 263 1.02 -2.36 9.56
N VAL A 264 1.38 -2.06 10.80
CA VAL A 264 0.53 -2.35 11.96
C VAL A 264 -0.55 -1.29 12.13
N GLY A 265 -0.17 0.00 12.20
CA GLY A 265 -1.09 1.08 12.56
C GLY A 265 -2.17 1.36 11.50
N TYR A 266 -1.85 1.25 10.22
CA TYR A 266 -2.77 1.50 9.11
C TYR A 266 -3.25 0.22 8.42
N GLY A 267 -2.51 -0.89 8.56
CA GLY A 267 -2.81 -2.17 7.92
C GLY A 267 -3.50 -3.16 8.85
N LEU A 268 -2.75 -3.78 9.78
CA LEU A 268 -3.32 -4.82 10.65
C LEU A 268 -4.49 -4.32 11.49
N VAL A 269 -4.40 -3.09 12.04
CA VAL A 269 -5.51 -2.52 12.83
C VAL A 269 -6.76 -2.35 11.98
N PHE A 270 -6.64 -1.86 10.74
CA PHE A 270 -7.78 -1.77 9.82
C PHE A 270 -8.38 -3.15 9.54
N MET A 271 -7.54 -4.15 9.20
CA MET A 271 -7.99 -5.51 8.90
C MET A 271 -8.71 -6.17 10.08
N THR A 272 -8.15 -6.04 11.31
CA THR A 272 -8.80 -6.62 12.51
C THR A 272 -10.13 -5.95 12.83
N GLN A 273 -10.23 -4.64 12.67
CA GLN A 273 -11.48 -3.93 12.94
C GLN A 273 -12.54 -4.23 11.86
N LEU A 274 -12.13 -4.31 10.58
CA LEU A 274 -13.01 -4.77 9.50
C LEU A 274 -13.49 -6.20 9.76
N GLY A 275 -12.58 -7.11 10.16
CA GLY A 275 -12.92 -8.49 10.54
C GLY A 275 -13.97 -8.52 11.65
N ARG A 276 -13.80 -7.78 12.73
CA ARG A 276 -14.78 -7.68 13.84
C ARG A 276 -16.13 -7.17 13.37
N GLN A 277 -16.15 -6.15 12.51
CA GLN A 277 -17.41 -5.58 11.96
C GLN A 277 -18.23 -6.61 11.19
N ILE A 278 -17.58 -7.53 10.47
CA ILE A 278 -18.25 -8.54 9.64
C ILE A 278 -18.29 -9.94 10.29
N GLY A 279 -17.81 -10.08 11.54
CA GLY A 279 -17.85 -11.33 12.29
C GLY A 279 -16.76 -12.35 11.92
N VAL A 280 -15.57 -11.88 11.51
CA VAL A 280 -14.36 -12.70 11.28
C VAL A 280 -13.37 -12.47 12.40
N GLU A 281 -12.95 -13.55 13.06
CA GLU A 281 -11.92 -13.50 14.11
C GLU A 281 -10.51 -13.44 13.48
N THR A 282 -9.63 -12.61 14.06
CA THR A 282 -8.26 -12.39 13.59
C THR A 282 -7.25 -12.49 14.76
N PRO A 283 -7.18 -13.65 15.47
CA PRO A 283 -6.41 -13.77 16.70
C PRO A 283 -4.90 -13.57 16.50
N ASN A 284 -4.34 -13.97 15.35
CA ASN A 284 -2.92 -13.79 15.06
C ASN A 284 -2.59 -12.31 14.76
N MET A 285 -3.43 -11.61 13.99
CA MET A 285 -3.28 -10.17 13.77
C MET A 285 -3.42 -9.40 15.08
N ASP A 286 -4.39 -9.73 15.94
CA ASP A 286 -4.56 -9.12 17.26
C ASP A 286 -3.32 -9.33 18.15
N ALA A 287 -2.73 -10.52 18.13
CA ALA A 287 -1.48 -10.81 18.85
C ALA A 287 -0.31 -9.96 18.32
N MET A 288 -0.18 -9.84 17.01
CA MET A 288 0.85 -9.01 16.38
C MET A 288 0.72 -7.53 16.77
N ILE A 289 -0.49 -6.97 16.71
CA ILE A 289 -0.76 -5.59 17.12
C ILE A 289 -0.38 -5.38 18.59
N ARG A 290 -0.77 -6.30 19.46
CA ARG A 290 -0.47 -6.24 20.90
C ARG A 290 1.03 -6.31 21.21
N LEU A 291 1.74 -7.27 20.60
CA LEU A 291 3.19 -7.39 20.74
C LEU A 291 3.93 -6.16 20.25
N THR A 292 3.55 -5.65 19.07
CA THR A 292 4.12 -4.43 18.52
C THR A 292 3.88 -3.25 19.45
N SER A 293 2.67 -3.10 19.98
CA SER A 293 2.33 -2.02 20.91
C SER A 293 3.22 -2.03 22.16
N VAL A 294 3.52 -3.22 22.69
CA VAL A 294 4.44 -3.36 23.85
C VAL A 294 5.87 -2.96 23.47
N LEU A 295 6.40 -3.50 22.36
CA LEU A 295 7.77 -3.24 21.92
C LEU A 295 8.00 -1.77 21.57
N MET A 296 7.00 -1.12 20.97
CA MET A 296 7.09 0.28 20.53
C MET A 296 6.63 1.28 21.60
N SER A 297 6.14 0.81 22.78
CA SER A 297 5.51 1.67 23.79
C SER A 297 4.43 2.59 23.22
N HIS A 298 3.63 2.07 22.24
CA HIS A 298 2.62 2.81 21.49
C HIS A 298 1.35 1.98 21.35
N ASP A 299 0.19 2.53 21.69
CA ASP A 299 -1.09 1.83 21.53
C ASP A 299 -1.62 1.95 20.10
N TYR A 300 -1.17 1.07 19.21
CA TYR A 300 -1.58 1.07 17.81
C TYR A 300 -3.09 0.89 17.61
N ALA A 301 -3.76 0.10 18.44
CA ALA A 301 -5.19 -0.13 18.33
C ALA A 301 -6.01 1.06 18.84
N GLY A 302 -5.65 1.60 20.00
CA GLY A 302 -6.36 2.71 20.62
C GLY A 302 -6.10 4.06 19.97
N GLN A 303 -4.97 4.22 19.28
CA GLN A 303 -4.58 5.46 18.59
C GLN A 303 -4.67 5.35 17.06
N ALA A 304 -5.40 4.33 16.56
CA ALA A 304 -5.52 4.10 15.13
C ALA A 304 -6.19 5.27 14.39
N LEU A 305 -5.53 5.76 13.37
CA LEU A 305 -6.02 6.83 12.51
C LEU A 305 -6.85 6.30 11.33
N ARG A 306 -6.69 5.02 10.98
CA ARG A 306 -7.37 4.37 9.86
C ARG A 306 -8.15 3.16 10.35
N THR A 307 -9.45 3.36 10.51
CA THR A 307 -10.41 2.36 11.00
C THR A 307 -11.66 2.42 10.11
N PRO A 308 -12.48 1.36 10.02
CA PRO A 308 -13.77 1.45 9.32
C PRO A 308 -14.60 2.64 9.75
N GLU A 309 -14.65 2.96 11.06
CA GLU A 309 -15.33 4.12 11.63
C GLU A 309 -14.78 5.43 11.08
N SER A 310 -13.43 5.62 11.16
CA SER A 310 -12.78 6.85 10.70
C SER A 310 -12.88 7.03 9.18
N LEU A 311 -13.07 5.95 8.43
CA LEU A 311 -13.27 5.96 6.98
C LEU A 311 -14.74 6.15 6.58
N GLY A 312 -15.68 6.17 7.53
CA GLY A 312 -17.11 6.35 7.28
C GLY A 312 -17.84 5.09 6.82
N ILE A 313 -17.25 3.92 6.99
CA ILE A 313 -17.79 2.61 6.59
C ILE A 313 -18.10 1.70 7.78
N GLY A 314 -17.95 2.17 9.02
CA GLY A 314 -18.10 1.38 10.24
C GLY A 314 -19.52 0.85 10.49
N SER A 315 -20.55 1.49 9.92
CA SER A 315 -21.95 1.06 10.04
C SER A 315 -22.42 0.16 8.89
N LEU A 316 -21.61 -0.05 7.86
CA LEU A 316 -22.00 -0.82 6.69
C LEU A 316 -21.99 -2.33 6.97
N SER A 317 -23.00 -3.03 6.45
CA SER A 317 -23.06 -4.49 6.46
C SER A 317 -21.99 -5.10 5.51
N ALA A 318 -21.72 -6.39 5.65
CA ALA A 318 -20.79 -7.08 4.74
C ALA A 318 -21.22 -6.98 3.27
N GLU A 319 -22.52 -6.98 2.99
CA GLU A 319 -23.05 -6.83 1.63
C GLU A 319 -22.84 -5.42 1.05
N GLU A 320 -22.99 -4.38 1.87
CA GLU A 320 -22.73 -2.99 1.47
C GLU A 320 -21.24 -2.75 1.27
N LEU A 321 -20.40 -3.26 2.18
CA LEU A 321 -18.94 -3.20 2.06
C LEU A 321 -18.43 -3.88 0.78
N ALA A 322 -19.02 -4.99 0.37
CA ALA A 322 -18.63 -5.71 -0.85
C ALA A 322 -18.90 -4.92 -2.15
N ARG A 323 -19.66 -3.81 -2.08
CA ARG A 323 -20.07 -2.97 -3.24
C ARG A 323 -19.32 -1.64 -3.31
N LEU A 324 -18.47 -1.36 -2.31
CA LEU A 324 -17.57 -0.20 -2.33
C LEU A 324 -16.56 -0.37 -3.47
#